data_55a202d29a0b0aae59cba611af8601dd
#
_entry.id   55a202d29a0b0aae59cba611af8601dd
#
_cell.length_a   1.000
_cell.length_b   1.000
_cell.length_c   1.000
_cell.angle_alpha   90.00
_cell.angle_beta   90.00
_cell.angle_gamma   90.00
#
_symmetry.space_group_name_H-M   'P 1'
#
loop_
_entity.id
_entity.type
_entity.pdbx_description
1 polymer ?
#
loop_
_entity_poly.entity_id
_entity_poly.type
_entity_poly.pdbx_seq_one_letter_code
_entity_poly.pdbx_strand_id
1 'polypeptide(L)'
;GRLEPMNVYGPTGELPELGIEALVENILRTAAWHDRSKKGQVDVRGFDMRAHQFPFETTQIVYEDNGAKVISFPVPHGIDGAVGYRLEWNGLSMVFAGDCEPSTLTVENSQGLDVLIHEIFNTPETYVEKMGWTEQMAKIVAWTKHTSPQAAAKVFAATKPRLGVG
;
A
#
# COMPACT_ATOMS: atom_id res chain seq x y z
N GLY A 1 -5.82 25.44 -10.20
CA GLY A 1 -5.28 24.09 -10.28
C GLY A 1 -3.85 24.03 -9.75
N ARG A 2 -3.31 22.84 -9.63
CA ARG A 2 -1.92 22.60 -9.23
C ARG A 2 -0.98 23.12 -10.34
N LEU A 3 0.11 23.77 -9.96
CA LEU A 3 1.08 24.32 -10.92
C LEU A 3 2.35 23.46 -11.06
N GLU A 4 2.48 22.45 -10.21
CA GLU A 4 3.59 21.52 -10.18
C GLU A 4 3.12 20.08 -10.47
N PRO A 5 3.94 19.24 -11.09
CA PRO A 5 3.67 17.82 -11.24
C PRO A 5 3.38 17.15 -9.89
N MET A 6 2.58 16.10 -9.91
CA MET A 6 2.35 15.29 -8.72
C MET A 6 3.53 14.33 -8.54
N ASN A 7 4.17 14.36 -7.38
CA ASN A 7 5.13 13.32 -7.01
C ASN A 7 4.37 12.06 -6.57
N VAL A 8 4.74 10.92 -7.14
CA VAL A 8 4.13 9.62 -6.85
C VAL A 8 5.24 8.66 -6.44
N TYR A 9 5.20 8.20 -5.21
CA TYR A 9 6.18 7.29 -4.64
C TYR A 9 5.62 5.88 -4.63
N GLY A 10 6.41 4.89 -5.06
CA GLY A 10 5.98 3.51 -5.06
C GLY A 10 7.13 2.53 -5.30
N PRO A 11 6.88 1.24 -5.03
CA PRO A 11 7.90 0.22 -5.17
C PRO A 11 8.21 -0.13 -6.63
N THR A 12 9.35 -0.78 -6.81
CA THR A 12 9.60 -1.64 -7.97
C THR A 12 8.63 -2.81 -7.93
N GLY A 13 8.35 -3.43 -9.08
CA GLY A 13 7.77 -4.76 -9.13
C GLY A 13 8.86 -5.82 -9.36
N GLU A 14 8.47 -7.07 -9.35
CA GLU A 14 9.32 -8.19 -9.80
C GLU A 14 9.78 -7.98 -11.26
N LEU A 15 8.91 -7.40 -12.08
CA LEU A 15 9.21 -7.02 -13.47
C LEU A 15 9.08 -5.51 -13.61
N PRO A 16 9.86 -4.88 -14.52
CA PRO A 16 9.84 -3.42 -14.72
C PRO A 16 8.43 -2.84 -14.98
N GLU A 17 7.60 -3.58 -15.70
CA GLU A 17 6.21 -3.18 -16.02
C GLU A 17 5.26 -3.19 -14.84
N LEU A 18 5.66 -3.74 -13.70
CA LEU A 18 4.85 -3.83 -12.46
C LEU A 18 5.20 -2.74 -11.44
N GLY A 19 6.24 -1.94 -11.71
CA GLY A 19 6.67 -0.87 -10.81
C GLY A 19 5.89 0.43 -11.00
N ILE A 20 6.10 1.37 -10.07
CA ILE A 20 5.40 2.67 -10.06
C ILE A 20 5.71 3.52 -11.29
N GLU A 21 6.90 3.42 -11.87
CA GLU A 21 7.26 4.14 -13.09
C GLU A 21 6.36 3.75 -14.26
N ALA A 22 6.19 2.44 -14.48
CA ALA A 22 5.29 1.92 -15.51
C ALA A 22 3.84 2.30 -15.26
N LEU A 23 3.38 2.25 -14.01
CA LEU A 23 2.03 2.68 -13.64
C LEU A 23 1.79 4.15 -13.98
N VAL A 24 2.71 5.04 -13.58
CA VAL A 24 2.61 6.48 -13.85
C VAL A 24 2.62 6.75 -15.34
N GLU A 25 3.49 6.11 -16.12
CA GLU A 25 3.52 6.23 -17.58
C GLU A 25 2.19 5.83 -18.21
N ASN A 26 1.60 4.71 -17.78
CA ASN A 26 0.32 4.24 -18.29
C ASN A 26 -0.84 5.17 -17.91
N ILE A 27 -0.85 5.74 -16.70
CA ILE A 27 -1.83 6.74 -16.29
C ILE A 27 -1.74 7.97 -17.19
N LEU A 28 -0.54 8.52 -17.40
CA LEU A 28 -0.32 9.69 -18.26
C LEU A 28 -0.74 9.41 -19.72
N ARG A 29 -0.43 8.25 -20.25
CA ARG A 29 -0.88 7.83 -21.59
C ARG A 29 -2.41 7.76 -21.67
N THR A 30 -3.08 7.20 -20.68
CA THR A 30 -4.55 7.10 -20.64
C THR A 30 -5.19 8.48 -20.50
N ALA A 31 -4.58 9.39 -19.72
CA ALA A 31 -5.06 10.74 -19.49
C ALA A 31 -4.75 11.71 -20.64
N ALA A 32 -3.87 11.37 -21.57
CA ALA A 32 -3.35 12.27 -22.61
C ALA A 32 -4.45 12.96 -23.45
N TRP A 33 -5.54 12.27 -23.72
CA TRP A 33 -6.70 12.84 -24.41
C TRP A 33 -7.33 13.97 -23.59
N HIS A 34 -7.54 13.76 -22.30
CA HIS A 34 -8.12 14.75 -21.39
C HIS A 34 -7.22 15.99 -21.29
N ASP A 35 -5.92 15.78 -21.08
CA ASP A 35 -4.94 16.84 -20.95
C ASP A 35 -4.89 17.70 -22.22
N ARG A 36 -4.91 17.06 -23.39
CA ARG A 36 -4.97 17.75 -24.67
C ARG A 36 -6.25 18.57 -24.83
N SER A 37 -7.38 18.07 -24.36
CA SER A 37 -8.66 18.76 -24.43
C SER A 37 -8.71 20.03 -23.56
N LYS A 38 -7.88 20.11 -22.52
CA LYS A 38 -7.79 21.24 -21.58
C LYS A 38 -6.68 22.25 -21.91
N LYS A 39 -5.86 21.96 -22.92
CA LYS A 39 -4.78 22.85 -23.35
C LYS A 39 -5.31 24.24 -23.72
N GLY A 40 -4.76 25.29 -23.13
CA GLY A 40 -5.18 26.67 -23.32
C GLY A 40 -6.38 27.12 -22.46
N GLN A 41 -7.01 26.22 -21.71
CA GLN A 41 -8.09 26.54 -20.76
C GLN A 41 -7.57 26.60 -19.31
N VAL A 42 -6.62 25.73 -18.96
CA VAL A 42 -5.99 25.66 -17.64
C VAL A 42 -4.50 25.43 -17.78
N ASP A 43 -3.74 25.67 -16.71
CA ASP A 43 -2.34 25.29 -16.66
C ASP A 43 -2.21 23.77 -16.58
N VAL A 44 -1.60 23.18 -17.61
CA VAL A 44 -1.49 21.71 -17.75
C VAL A 44 -0.36 21.11 -16.93
N ARG A 45 0.55 21.91 -16.33
CA ARG A 45 1.68 21.40 -15.53
C ARG A 45 1.21 20.56 -14.35
N GLY A 46 0.04 20.88 -13.79
CA GLY A 46 -0.55 20.12 -12.70
C GLY A 46 -1.14 18.76 -13.08
N PHE A 47 -1.23 18.46 -14.37
CA PHE A 47 -1.67 17.12 -14.85
C PHE A 47 -0.52 16.13 -14.92
N ASP A 48 0.70 16.63 -14.97
CA ASP A 48 1.91 15.80 -15.02
C ASP A 48 2.18 15.08 -13.70
N MET A 49 2.89 13.97 -13.77
CA MET A 49 3.27 13.12 -12.65
C MET A 49 4.76 12.77 -12.74
N ARG A 50 5.41 12.71 -11.58
CA ARG A 50 6.79 12.24 -11.44
C ARG A 50 6.83 11.01 -10.56
N ALA A 51 7.22 9.88 -11.11
CA ALA A 51 7.44 8.68 -10.35
C ALA A 51 8.75 8.74 -9.56
N HIS A 52 8.70 8.28 -8.33
CA HIS A 52 9.85 8.07 -7.46
C HIS A 52 9.82 6.60 -7.03
N GLN A 53 10.56 5.78 -7.78
CA GLN A 53 10.59 4.34 -7.57
C GLN A 53 11.64 3.96 -6.54
N PHE A 54 11.33 2.96 -5.70
CA PHE A 54 12.23 2.42 -4.70
C PHE A 54 12.17 0.88 -4.67
N PRO A 55 13.24 0.19 -4.25
CA PRO A 55 13.25 -1.27 -4.08
C PRO A 55 12.19 -1.72 -3.09
N PHE A 56 11.39 -2.72 -3.44
CA PHE A 56 10.36 -3.24 -2.53
C PHE A 56 10.91 -4.17 -1.44
N GLU A 57 12.12 -4.71 -1.63
CA GLU A 57 12.68 -5.77 -0.78
C GLU A 57 13.21 -5.27 0.56
N THR A 58 13.35 -3.96 0.73
CA THR A 58 14.02 -3.37 1.90
C THR A 58 13.16 -2.37 2.64
N THR A 59 13.29 -2.34 3.97
CA THR A 59 12.73 -1.25 4.79
C THR A 59 13.59 0.00 4.60
N GLN A 60 12.98 1.11 4.18
CA GLN A 60 13.69 2.34 3.86
C GLN A 60 12.80 3.58 3.97
N ILE A 61 13.42 4.75 4.20
CA ILE A 61 12.72 6.04 4.08
C ILE A 61 12.52 6.33 2.59
N VAL A 62 11.25 6.49 2.19
CA VAL A 62 10.87 6.77 0.79
C VAL A 62 10.43 8.22 0.59
N TYR A 63 10.12 8.92 1.67
CA TYR A 63 9.81 10.35 1.65
C TYR A 63 10.18 10.98 2.99
N GLU A 64 10.84 12.13 2.95
CA GLU A 64 11.12 12.93 4.14
C GLU A 64 11.18 14.41 3.76
N ASP A 65 10.12 15.14 4.08
CA ASP A 65 10.03 16.59 3.83
C ASP A 65 8.94 17.23 4.71
N ASN A 66 9.10 18.52 5.03
CA ASN A 66 8.12 19.32 5.79
C ASN A 66 7.68 18.67 7.11
N GLY A 67 8.58 17.94 7.78
CA GLY A 67 8.33 17.27 9.05
C GLY A 67 7.53 15.96 8.91
N ALA A 68 7.19 15.55 7.69
CA ALA A 68 6.60 14.24 7.41
C ALA A 68 7.70 13.27 6.96
N LYS A 69 7.66 12.04 7.48
CA LYS A 69 8.54 10.95 7.08
C LYS A 69 7.69 9.72 6.75
N VAL A 70 7.96 9.11 5.61
CA VAL A 70 7.33 7.85 5.19
C VAL A 70 8.41 6.78 5.05
N ILE A 71 8.21 5.68 5.74
CA ILE A 71 9.04 4.48 5.65
C ILE A 71 8.23 3.41 4.94
N SER A 72 8.80 2.80 3.90
CA SER A 72 8.27 1.61 3.25
C SER A 72 8.93 0.37 3.83
N PHE A 73 8.18 -0.72 3.95
CA PHE A 73 8.69 -2.02 4.36
C PHE A 73 8.01 -3.16 3.60
N PRO A 74 8.71 -4.25 3.28
CA PRO A 74 8.12 -5.40 2.59
C PRO A 74 6.98 -6.03 3.38
N VAL A 75 5.91 -6.42 2.66
CA VAL A 75 4.86 -7.27 3.20
C VAL A 75 4.64 -8.48 2.28
N PRO A 76 4.43 -9.69 2.81
CA PRO A 76 4.12 -10.84 1.98
C PRO A 76 2.68 -10.76 1.47
N HIS A 77 2.49 -10.84 0.15
CA HIS A 77 1.16 -10.84 -0.47
C HIS A 77 1.19 -11.47 -1.86
N GLY A 78 1.22 -12.76 -2.00
CA GLY A 78 0.97 -13.49 -3.24
C GLY A 78 1.66 -13.04 -4.54
N ILE A 79 2.19 -11.81 -4.59
CA ILE A 79 3.00 -11.22 -5.67
C ILE A 79 4.14 -10.39 -5.05
N ASP A 80 5.27 -10.33 -5.73
CA ASP A 80 6.40 -9.50 -5.31
C ASP A 80 6.12 -8.02 -5.62
N GLY A 81 6.57 -7.14 -4.74
CA GLY A 81 6.36 -5.70 -4.83
C GLY A 81 5.34 -5.14 -3.82
N ALA A 82 4.66 -5.99 -3.04
CA ALA A 82 3.77 -5.51 -1.99
C ALA A 82 4.55 -4.89 -0.84
N VAL A 83 4.10 -3.71 -0.38
CA VAL A 83 4.74 -2.96 0.70
C VAL A 83 3.72 -2.36 1.66
N GLY A 84 4.07 -2.30 2.94
CA GLY A 84 3.41 -1.46 3.92
C GLY A 84 4.11 -0.12 4.05
N TYR A 85 3.41 0.87 4.63
CA TYR A 85 3.92 2.21 4.86
C TYR A 85 3.75 2.63 6.31
N ARG A 86 4.82 3.18 6.91
CA ARG A 86 4.76 3.89 8.19
C ARG A 86 4.92 5.38 7.93
N LEU A 87 3.92 6.16 8.33
CA LEU A 87 3.95 7.61 8.33
C LEU A 87 4.26 8.13 9.74
N GLU A 88 5.19 9.04 9.83
CA GLU A 88 5.48 9.82 11.04
C GLU A 88 5.30 11.31 10.71
N TRP A 89 4.48 12.02 11.47
CA TRP A 89 4.23 13.44 11.29
C TRP A 89 3.76 14.10 12.59
N ASN A 90 4.39 15.22 12.94
CA ASN A 90 4.00 16.04 14.10
C ASN A 90 3.84 15.24 15.41
N GLY A 91 4.75 14.28 15.66
CA GLY A 91 4.73 13.44 16.86
C GLY A 91 3.69 12.31 16.84
N LEU A 92 2.94 12.18 15.75
CA LEU A 92 1.99 11.09 15.52
C LEU A 92 2.58 10.06 14.54
N SER A 93 2.09 8.83 14.64
CA SER A 93 2.54 7.73 13.80
C SER A 93 1.40 6.82 13.36
N MET A 94 1.45 6.40 12.10
CA MET A 94 0.46 5.50 11.51
C MET A 94 1.17 4.46 10.64
N VAL A 95 0.65 3.22 10.66
CA VAL A 95 0.99 2.20 9.66
C VAL A 95 -0.25 1.86 8.86
N PHE A 96 -0.06 1.77 7.55
CA PHE A 96 -0.98 1.16 6.61
C PHE A 96 -0.31 -0.09 6.04
N ALA A 97 -0.80 -1.26 6.42
CA ALA A 97 -0.16 -2.53 6.05
C ALA A 97 -0.49 -2.95 4.61
N GLY A 98 -1.61 -2.47 4.05
CA GLY A 98 -2.13 -2.95 2.76
C GLY A 98 -2.63 -4.39 2.86
N ASP A 99 -2.86 -5.00 1.70
CA ASP A 99 -3.16 -6.43 1.61
C ASP A 99 -1.90 -7.22 1.93
N CYS A 100 -1.94 -8.09 2.93
CA CYS A 100 -0.75 -8.80 3.37
C CYS A 100 -1.06 -10.04 4.23
N GLU A 101 -0.13 -10.98 4.24
CA GLU A 101 -0.05 -11.97 5.31
C GLU A 101 0.56 -11.34 6.57
N PRO A 102 0.29 -11.90 7.77
CA PRO A 102 0.95 -11.44 9.00
C PRO A 102 2.46 -11.61 8.88
N SER A 103 3.22 -10.58 9.19
CA SER A 103 4.68 -10.62 9.13
C SER A 103 5.36 -9.99 10.33
N THR A 104 6.59 -10.43 10.60
CA THR A 104 7.43 -9.82 11.65
C THR A 104 7.75 -8.37 11.32
N LEU A 105 8.01 -8.04 10.05
CA LEU A 105 8.27 -6.68 9.61
C LEU A 105 7.07 -5.76 9.85
N THR A 106 5.84 -6.23 9.64
CA THR A 106 4.64 -5.47 9.99
C THR A 106 4.59 -5.19 11.48
N VAL A 107 4.86 -6.20 12.33
CA VAL A 107 4.88 -6.02 13.79
C VAL A 107 5.99 -5.06 14.23
N GLU A 108 7.21 -5.20 13.69
CA GLU A 108 8.37 -4.35 14.02
C GLU A 108 8.12 -2.89 13.64
N ASN A 109 7.61 -2.63 12.43
CA ASN A 109 7.29 -1.28 11.97
C ASN A 109 6.05 -0.69 12.65
N SER A 110 5.28 -1.50 13.35
CA SER A 110 4.05 -1.09 14.06
C SER A 110 4.23 -0.92 15.56
N GLN A 111 5.44 -0.91 16.09
CA GLN A 111 5.67 -0.65 17.52
C GLN A 111 5.44 0.82 17.87
N GLY A 112 4.75 1.06 18.99
CA GLY A 112 4.53 2.40 19.53
C GLY A 112 3.66 3.32 18.67
N LEU A 113 2.77 2.77 17.85
CA LEU A 113 1.91 3.52 16.93
C LEU A 113 0.73 4.19 17.62
N ASP A 114 0.32 5.33 17.05
CA ASP A 114 -0.99 5.91 17.30
C ASP A 114 -2.08 5.16 16.52
N VAL A 115 -1.85 4.85 15.24
CA VAL A 115 -2.84 4.18 14.39
C VAL A 115 -2.21 3.02 13.62
N LEU A 116 -2.83 1.84 13.68
CA LEU A 116 -2.53 0.72 12.79
C LEU A 116 -3.76 0.41 11.94
N ILE A 117 -3.64 0.55 10.64
CA ILE A 117 -4.63 0.09 9.65
C ILE A 117 -4.10 -1.22 9.06
N HIS A 118 -4.82 -2.30 9.29
CA HIS A 118 -4.41 -3.64 8.87
C HIS A 118 -5.60 -4.39 8.29
N GLU A 119 -5.41 -5.07 7.17
CA GLU A 119 -6.50 -5.87 6.61
C GLU A 119 -6.98 -6.96 7.57
N ILE A 120 -8.27 -7.29 7.45
CA ILE A 120 -8.87 -8.48 8.05
C ILE A 120 -9.68 -9.18 6.96
N PHE A 121 -9.17 -10.30 6.50
CA PHE A 121 -9.82 -11.09 5.46
C PHE A 121 -10.75 -12.14 6.07
N ASN A 122 -11.90 -12.36 5.47
CA ASN A 122 -12.88 -13.35 5.97
C ASN A 122 -12.34 -14.78 5.94
N THR A 123 -13.00 -15.66 6.68
CA THR A 123 -12.62 -17.08 6.71
C THR A 123 -12.96 -17.78 5.39
N PRO A 124 -12.25 -18.86 5.03
CA PRO A 124 -12.54 -19.65 3.84
C PRO A 124 -14.01 -20.09 3.75
N GLU A 125 -14.61 -20.46 4.87
CA GLU A 125 -16.00 -20.91 4.95
C GLU A 125 -16.97 -19.81 4.47
N THR A 126 -16.69 -18.56 4.82
CA THR A 126 -17.49 -17.41 4.38
C THR A 126 -17.48 -17.28 2.85
N TYR A 127 -16.30 -17.44 2.22
CA TYR A 127 -16.19 -17.35 0.75
C TYR A 127 -16.84 -18.54 0.03
N VAL A 128 -16.76 -19.75 0.60
CA VAL A 128 -17.49 -20.91 0.07
C VAL A 128 -19.00 -20.66 0.15
N GLU A 129 -19.51 -20.22 1.31
CA GLU A 129 -20.94 -20.04 1.53
C GLU A 129 -21.53 -18.84 0.75
N LYS A 130 -20.84 -17.69 0.74
CA LYS A 130 -21.38 -16.43 0.19
C LYS A 130 -21.03 -16.20 -1.27
N MET A 131 -19.85 -16.68 -1.70
CA MET A 131 -19.31 -16.42 -3.04
C MET A 131 -19.32 -17.64 -3.95
N GLY A 132 -19.64 -18.83 -3.41
CA GLY A 132 -19.64 -20.08 -4.17
C GLY A 132 -18.24 -20.57 -4.59
N TRP A 133 -17.20 -20.12 -3.90
CA TRP A 133 -15.83 -20.58 -4.18
C TRP A 133 -15.66 -22.04 -3.78
N THR A 134 -14.72 -22.74 -4.45
CA THR A 134 -14.29 -24.04 -3.97
C THR A 134 -13.53 -23.89 -2.66
N GLU A 135 -13.60 -24.90 -1.78
CA GLU A 135 -12.82 -24.88 -0.52
C GLU A 135 -11.33 -24.66 -0.77
N GLN A 136 -10.78 -25.30 -1.81
CA GLN A 136 -9.37 -25.17 -2.15
C GLN A 136 -9.01 -23.72 -2.50
N MET A 137 -9.79 -23.06 -3.37
CA MET A 137 -9.56 -21.68 -3.74
C MET A 137 -9.69 -20.74 -2.54
N ALA A 138 -10.74 -20.92 -1.72
CA ALA A 138 -10.96 -20.10 -0.54
C ALA A 138 -9.81 -20.23 0.47
N LYS A 139 -9.31 -21.44 0.71
CA LYS A 139 -8.15 -21.69 1.60
C LYS A 139 -6.86 -21.09 1.06
N ILE A 140 -6.58 -21.24 -0.23
CA ILE A 140 -5.38 -20.65 -0.86
C ILE A 140 -5.42 -19.14 -0.69
N VAL A 141 -6.50 -18.48 -1.07
CA VAL A 141 -6.58 -17.01 -1.00
C VAL A 141 -6.50 -16.51 0.46
N ALA A 142 -7.31 -17.10 1.36
CA ALA A 142 -7.38 -16.62 2.74
C ALA A 142 -6.13 -16.88 3.58
N TRP A 143 -5.34 -17.91 3.25
CA TRP A 143 -4.23 -18.35 4.10
C TRP A 143 -2.84 -18.10 3.51
N THR A 144 -2.75 -17.83 2.21
CA THR A 144 -1.45 -17.60 1.56
C THR A 144 -1.33 -16.23 0.89
N LYS A 145 -2.31 -15.35 1.13
CA LYS A 145 -2.29 -13.99 0.55
C LYS A 145 -2.77 -12.92 1.53
N HIS A 146 -3.58 -13.30 2.50
CA HIS A 146 -4.29 -12.38 3.37
C HIS A 146 -4.21 -12.74 4.85
N THR A 147 -4.66 -11.83 5.68
CA THR A 147 -4.63 -11.98 7.13
C THR A 147 -6.00 -12.38 7.67
N SER A 148 -6.10 -13.57 8.28
CA SER A 148 -7.33 -14.01 8.95
C SER A 148 -7.65 -13.14 10.18
N PRO A 149 -8.93 -13.11 10.66
CA PRO A 149 -9.30 -12.36 11.86
C PRO A 149 -8.46 -12.74 13.09
N GLN A 150 -8.16 -14.04 13.26
CA GLN A 150 -7.35 -14.52 14.36
C GLN A 150 -5.88 -14.07 14.26
N ALA A 151 -5.34 -14.00 13.05
CA ALA A 151 -3.99 -13.53 12.82
C ALA A 151 -3.90 -12.01 12.99
N ALA A 152 -4.85 -11.24 12.48
CA ALA A 152 -4.96 -9.79 12.72
C ALA A 152 -5.02 -9.48 14.22
N ALA A 153 -5.84 -10.22 14.98
CA ALA A 153 -5.91 -10.06 16.44
C ALA A 153 -4.54 -10.26 17.11
N LYS A 154 -3.71 -11.20 16.63
CA LYS A 154 -2.34 -11.37 17.14
C LYS A 154 -1.43 -10.19 16.80
N VAL A 155 -1.53 -9.64 15.59
CA VAL A 155 -0.78 -8.45 15.19
C VAL A 155 -1.17 -7.27 16.08
N PHE A 156 -2.46 -6.99 16.27
CA PHE A 156 -2.92 -5.92 17.16
C PHE A 156 -2.49 -6.14 18.63
N ALA A 157 -2.54 -7.38 19.11
CA ALA A 157 -2.08 -7.70 20.46
C ALA A 157 -0.57 -7.50 20.67
N ALA A 158 0.23 -7.77 19.62
CA ALA A 158 1.69 -7.60 19.65
C ALA A 158 2.11 -6.13 19.52
N THR A 159 1.38 -5.32 18.76
CA THR A 159 1.72 -3.92 18.46
C THR A 159 1.08 -2.92 19.40
N LYS A 160 -0.10 -3.22 19.94
CA LYS A 160 -0.88 -2.39 20.88
C LYS A 160 -0.98 -0.93 20.44
N PRO A 161 -1.46 -0.64 19.21
CA PRO A 161 -1.64 0.73 18.77
C PRO A 161 -2.71 1.44 19.64
N ARG A 162 -2.67 2.77 19.69
CA ARG A 162 -3.74 3.54 20.38
C ARG A 162 -5.08 3.37 19.68
N LEU A 163 -5.08 3.21 18.34
CA LEU A 163 -6.24 2.89 17.52
C LEU A 163 -5.87 1.79 16.51
N GLY A 164 -6.57 0.66 16.57
CA GLY A 164 -6.53 -0.39 15.55
C GLY A 164 -7.74 -0.26 14.62
N VAL A 165 -7.50 -0.33 13.32
CA VAL A 165 -8.54 -0.32 12.26
C VAL A 165 -8.33 -1.56 11.41
N GLY A 166 -9.39 -2.35 11.22
CA GLY A 166 -9.40 -3.58 10.44
C GLY A 166 -10.49 -3.60 9.38
#